data_af7d3af111278de8304eed3efeac0a11
#
_entry.id   af7d3af111278de8304eed3efeac0a11
#
_cell.length_a   1.000
_cell.length_b   1.000
_cell.length_c   1.000
_cell.angle_alpha   90.00
_cell.angle_beta   90.00
_cell.angle_gamma   90.00
#
_symmetry.space_group_name_H-M   'P 1'
#
loop_
_entity.id
_entity.type
_entity.pdbx_description
1 polymer ?
#
loop_
_entity_poly.entity_id
_entity_poly.type
_entity_poly.pdbx_seq_one_letter_code
_entity_poly.pdbx_strand_id
1 'polypeptide(L)'
;ASVTSKNKCGGGGGSTNPHTAESVCGAGYKVIDSAALGSSGTVYLTFNSGNGNNCVATIKKASLGKATATTAYLEVEGKTRATDTGNFEYYAGPVRAAAAGKCVKWGGKAGSSTYNSPSEHCGS
;
A
#
# COMPACT_ATOMS: atom_id res chain seq x y z
N ALA A 1 3.17 -4.34 13.89
CA ALA A 1 2.30 -3.30 14.38
C ALA A 1 0.91 -3.87 14.63
N SER A 2 0.28 -3.37 15.62
CA SER A 2 -1.05 -3.87 15.90
C SER A 2 -2.04 -3.36 14.87
N VAL A 3 -3.07 -4.15 14.66
CA VAL A 3 -4.16 -3.77 13.79
C VAL A 3 -4.82 -2.50 14.30
N THR A 4 -4.84 -2.32 15.59
CA THR A 4 -5.41 -1.13 16.20
C THR A 4 -4.70 0.13 15.72
N SER A 5 -3.38 0.11 15.72
CA SER A 5 -2.61 1.24 15.21
C SER A 5 -2.84 1.46 13.73
N LYS A 6 -3.02 0.39 12.99
CA LYS A 6 -3.17 0.43 11.55
C LYS A 6 -4.49 1.07 11.11
N ASN A 7 -5.56 0.79 11.83
CA ASN A 7 -6.90 1.16 11.36
C ASN A 7 -7.66 2.06 12.30
N LYS A 8 -6.98 2.62 13.28
CA LYS A 8 -7.63 3.45 14.28
C LYS A 8 -7.08 4.86 14.20
N CYS A 9 -7.97 5.81 14.14
CA CYS A 9 -7.59 7.21 14.11
C CYS A 9 -7.68 7.79 15.50
N GLY A 10 -6.62 8.45 15.94
CA GLY A 10 -6.65 9.18 17.19
C GLY A 10 -7.28 10.54 17.06
N GLY A 11 -7.30 11.11 15.89
CA GLY A 11 -7.86 12.42 15.67
C GLY A 11 -9.27 12.31 15.18
N GLY A 12 -10.14 13.13 15.59
CA GLY A 12 -11.50 13.10 15.10
C GLY A 12 -11.61 13.73 13.73
N GLY A 13 -12.52 13.27 12.97
CA GLY A 13 -13.16 13.96 11.88
C GLY A 13 -12.36 14.64 10.80
N GLY A 14 -11.09 14.45 10.74
CA GLY A 14 -10.33 15.08 9.68
C GLY A 14 -10.60 14.45 8.35
N SER A 15 -10.59 15.24 7.28
CA SER A 15 -10.72 14.73 5.93
C SER A 15 -9.38 14.28 5.37
N THR A 16 -8.31 14.43 6.11
CA THR A 16 -6.96 14.08 5.69
C THR A 16 -6.52 12.80 6.38
N ASN A 17 -5.94 11.90 5.61
CA ASN A 17 -5.40 10.67 6.18
C ASN A 17 -4.06 11.01 6.85
N PRO A 18 -3.90 10.69 8.15
CA PRO A 18 -2.64 10.96 8.84
C PRO A 18 -1.53 9.97 8.48
N HIS A 19 -1.87 8.90 7.75
CA HIS A 19 -0.90 7.88 7.38
C HIS A 19 -0.36 8.13 5.99
N THR A 20 0.92 7.82 5.77
CA THR A 20 1.54 7.88 4.46
C THR A 20 2.10 6.51 4.11
N ALA A 21 2.34 6.27 2.82
CA ALA A 21 2.90 5.00 2.40
C ALA A 21 4.27 4.75 3.06
N GLU A 22 5.08 5.79 3.17
CA GLU A 22 6.40 5.63 3.78
C GLU A 22 6.31 5.34 5.27
N SER A 23 5.36 5.94 5.97
CA SER A 23 5.18 5.64 7.39
C SER A 23 4.61 4.24 7.60
N VAL A 24 3.75 3.79 6.70
CA VAL A 24 3.16 2.44 6.77
C VAL A 24 4.20 1.38 6.46
N CYS A 25 5.00 1.59 5.42
CA CYS A 25 6.02 0.62 5.02
C CYS A 25 7.22 0.61 5.95
N GLY A 26 7.56 1.74 6.53
CA GLY A 26 8.60 1.82 7.52
C GLY A 26 9.84 2.58 7.09
N ALA A 27 10.78 2.72 8.00
CA ALA A 27 12.00 3.49 7.74
C ALA A 27 12.77 2.89 6.56
N GLY A 28 13.31 3.75 5.74
CA GLY A 28 14.12 3.35 4.60
C GLY A 28 13.34 3.08 3.32
N TYR A 29 12.02 3.02 3.41
CA TYR A 29 11.18 2.83 2.21
C TYR A 29 10.82 4.17 1.62
N LYS A 30 11.04 4.31 0.31
CA LYS A 30 10.74 5.54 -0.44
C LYS A 30 9.79 5.23 -1.57
N VAL A 31 8.82 6.11 -1.79
CA VAL A 31 7.86 5.94 -2.89
C VAL A 31 8.59 6.05 -4.22
N ILE A 32 8.41 5.03 -5.06
CA ILE A 32 8.98 5.03 -6.41
C ILE A 32 7.89 5.03 -7.48
N ASP A 33 6.66 4.73 -7.12
CA ASP A 33 5.54 4.74 -8.06
C ASP A 33 4.22 4.85 -7.29
N SER A 34 3.18 5.27 -7.99
CA SER A 34 1.86 5.37 -7.39
C SER A 34 0.79 5.34 -8.46
N ALA A 35 -0.44 5.00 -8.05
CA ALA A 35 -1.58 5.00 -8.96
C ALA A 35 -2.83 5.42 -8.19
N ALA A 36 -3.60 6.31 -8.80
CA ALA A 36 -4.84 6.76 -8.20
C ALA A 36 -5.91 5.69 -8.28
N LEU A 37 -6.69 5.59 -7.21
CA LEU A 37 -7.86 4.71 -7.13
C LEU A 37 -9.11 5.59 -7.17
N GLY A 38 -9.28 6.30 -8.28
CA GLY A 38 -10.33 7.29 -8.38
C GLY A 38 -10.20 8.34 -7.28
N SER A 39 -11.31 8.68 -6.65
CA SER A 39 -11.30 9.60 -5.51
C SER A 39 -11.20 8.84 -4.17
N SER A 40 -11.11 7.53 -4.20
CA SER A 40 -11.16 6.70 -3.00
C SER A 40 -9.81 6.55 -2.31
N GLY A 41 -8.72 6.65 -3.04
CA GLY A 41 -7.40 6.47 -2.46
C GLY A 41 -6.29 6.45 -3.49
N THR A 42 -5.11 6.07 -3.04
CA THR A 42 -3.94 5.92 -3.90
C THR A 42 -3.15 4.71 -3.42
N VAL A 43 -2.73 3.86 -4.35
CA VAL A 43 -1.83 2.77 -4.02
C VAL A 43 -0.42 3.21 -4.36
N TYR A 44 0.52 2.91 -3.46
CA TYR A 44 1.92 3.31 -3.58
C TYR A 44 2.82 2.10 -3.60
N LEU A 45 3.82 2.15 -4.48
CA LEU A 45 4.92 1.20 -4.46
C LEU A 45 6.13 1.91 -3.89
N THR A 46 6.76 1.31 -2.88
CA THR A 46 7.96 1.86 -2.26
C THR A 46 9.11 0.87 -2.41
N PHE A 47 10.33 1.38 -2.23
CA PHE A 47 11.54 0.57 -2.32
C PHE A 47 12.50 0.96 -1.20
N ASN A 48 13.12 -0.06 -0.60
CA ASN A 48 14.14 0.14 0.42
C ASN A 48 15.50 -0.26 -0.17
N SER A 49 16.34 0.73 -0.45
CA SER A 49 17.63 0.47 -1.07
C SER A 49 18.61 -0.20 -0.13
N GLY A 50 18.34 -0.17 1.18
CA GLY A 50 19.20 -0.81 2.15
C GLY A 50 19.08 -2.33 2.19
N ASN A 51 17.91 -2.86 1.81
CA ASN A 51 17.70 -4.32 1.84
C ASN A 51 17.11 -4.88 0.54
N GLY A 52 16.80 -4.04 -0.45
CA GLY A 52 16.26 -4.51 -1.72
C GLY A 52 14.79 -4.89 -1.68
N ASN A 53 14.08 -4.57 -0.62
CA ASN A 53 12.66 -4.91 -0.51
C ASN A 53 11.80 -3.85 -1.17
N ASN A 54 10.69 -4.30 -1.75
CA ASN A 54 9.58 -3.41 -2.11
C ASN A 54 8.50 -3.52 -1.05
N CYS A 55 7.66 -2.49 -0.97
CA CYS A 55 6.50 -2.49 -0.08
C CYS A 55 5.37 -1.75 -0.76
N VAL A 56 4.17 -2.30 -0.65
CA VAL A 56 2.96 -1.68 -1.21
C VAL A 56 2.04 -1.28 -0.08
N ALA A 57 1.48 -0.08 -0.18
CA ALA A 57 0.47 0.40 0.74
C ALA A 57 -0.59 1.14 -0.05
N THR A 58 -1.85 0.89 0.28
CA THR A 58 -2.99 1.59 -0.28
C THR A 58 -3.51 2.56 0.76
N ILE A 59 -3.41 3.84 0.48
CA ILE A 59 -3.77 4.91 1.42
C ILE A 59 -5.11 5.48 0.99
N LYS A 60 -6.10 5.40 1.86
CA LYS A 60 -7.45 5.90 1.56
C LYS A 60 -7.48 7.43 1.55
N LYS A 61 -8.33 7.96 0.71
CA LYS A 61 -8.61 9.41 0.63
C LYS A 61 -10.06 9.71 0.95
N ALA A 62 -10.94 8.72 0.93
CA ALA A 62 -12.35 8.88 1.21
C ALA A 62 -12.79 7.89 2.28
N SER A 63 -13.91 8.18 2.91
CA SER A 63 -14.47 7.33 3.98
C SER A 63 -13.46 7.08 5.10
N LEU A 64 -12.69 8.10 5.42
CA LEU A 64 -11.69 8.00 6.48
C LEU A 64 -12.36 7.80 7.81
N GLY A 65 -11.84 6.86 8.60
CA GLY A 65 -12.41 6.48 9.87
C GLY A 65 -13.57 5.50 9.76
N LYS A 66 -13.91 5.11 8.53
CA LYS A 66 -15.00 4.17 8.28
C LYS A 66 -14.41 2.93 7.62
N ALA A 67 -14.72 1.76 8.13
CA ALA A 67 -14.20 0.51 7.60
C ALA A 67 -14.80 0.25 6.23
N THR A 68 -13.98 0.28 5.19
CA THR A 68 -14.40 0.01 3.82
C THR A 68 -13.39 -0.91 3.15
N ALA A 69 -13.85 -1.62 2.13
CA ALA A 69 -13.02 -2.60 1.42
C ALA A 69 -11.77 -1.92 0.85
N THR A 70 -10.62 -2.40 1.26
CA THR A 70 -9.33 -1.84 0.87
C THR A 70 -8.34 -2.98 0.71
N THR A 71 -7.52 -2.92 -0.33
CA THR A 71 -6.57 -3.98 -0.65
C THR A 71 -5.24 -3.38 -1.06
N ALA A 72 -4.15 -4.05 -0.69
CA ALA A 72 -2.82 -3.79 -1.22
C ALA A 72 -2.19 -5.13 -1.55
N TYR A 73 -1.50 -5.23 -2.69
CA TYR A 73 -0.79 -6.47 -3.00
C TYR A 73 0.55 -6.19 -3.67
N LEU A 74 1.44 -7.18 -3.54
CA LEU A 74 2.75 -7.15 -4.17
C LEU A 74 3.08 -8.57 -4.63
N GLU A 75 3.44 -8.69 -5.89
CA GLU A 75 3.85 -9.98 -6.46
C GLU A 75 5.24 -9.81 -7.04
N VAL A 76 6.20 -10.55 -6.52
CA VAL A 76 7.56 -10.55 -7.02
C VAL A 76 7.71 -11.70 -8.02
N GLU A 77 8.41 -11.44 -9.11
CA GLU A 77 8.68 -12.44 -10.14
C GLU A 77 9.17 -13.75 -9.51
N GLY A 78 8.50 -14.85 -9.85
CA GLY A 78 8.84 -16.15 -9.34
C GLY A 78 8.31 -16.47 -7.95
N LYS A 79 7.56 -15.56 -7.35
CA LYS A 79 7.00 -15.74 -6.00
C LYS A 79 5.49 -15.58 -6.00
N THR A 80 4.86 -16.13 -4.97
CA THR A 80 3.42 -16.01 -4.80
C THR A 80 3.06 -14.57 -4.41
N ARG A 81 1.95 -14.09 -4.95
CA ARG A 81 1.44 -12.76 -4.61
C ARG A 81 1.11 -12.68 -3.13
N ALA A 82 1.59 -11.63 -2.49
CA ALA A 82 1.23 -11.31 -1.10
C ALA A 82 0.16 -10.23 -1.12
N THR A 83 -0.88 -10.40 -0.34
CA THR A 83 -2.04 -9.53 -0.36
C THR A 83 -2.49 -9.20 1.06
N ASP A 84 -2.82 -7.95 1.31
CA ASP A 84 -3.49 -7.51 2.53
C ASP A 84 -4.84 -6.92 2.13
N THR A 85 -5.92 -7.58 2.49
CA THR A 85 -7.25 -7.17 2.10
C THR A 85 -8.22 -7.28 3.28
N GLY A 86 -9.15 -6.35 3.34
CA GLY A 86 -10.14 -6.32 4.41
C GLY A 86 -10.88 -5.00 4.40
N ASN A 87 -11.66 -4.80 5.45
CA ASN A 87 -12.35 -3.53 5.67
C ASN A 87 -11.50 -2.71 6.63
N PHE A 88 -10.87 -1.67 6.10
CA PHE A 88 -9.94 -0.85 6.88
C PHE A 88 -10.41 0.59 6.92
N GLU A 89 -10.04 1.29 7.98
CA GLU A 89 -10.46 2.68 8.17
C GLU A 89 -9.56 3.67 7.44
N TYR A 90 -8.27 3.38 7.32
CA TYR A 90 -7.30 4.34 6.78
C TYR A 90 -6.40 3.82 5.69
N TYR A 91 -5.99 2.54 5.75
CA TYR A 91 -5.10 1.99 4.72
C TYR A 91 -5.05 0.46 4.76
N ALA A 92 -4.57 -0.12 3.67
CA ALA A 92 -4.20 -1.52 3.57
C ALA A 92 -2.68 -1.61 3.37
N GLY A 93 -2.07 -2.67 3.85
CA GLY A 93 -0.63 -2.86 3.86
C GLY A 93 -0.09 -2.73 5.28
N PRO A 94 1.21 -2.75 5.46
CA PRO A 94 2.23 -2.87 4.43
C PRO A 94 2.33 -4.30 3.90
N VAL A 95 2.65 -4.42 2.62
CA VAL A 95 2.97 -5.70 2.00
C VAL A 95 4.40 -5.61 1.52
N ARG A 96 5.30 -6.34 2.16
CA ARG A 96 6.74 -6.27 1.88
C ARG A 96 7.25 -7.57 1.30
N ALA A 97 8.19 -7.47 0.36
CA ALA A 97 8.83 -8.65 -0.19
C ALA A 97 10.20 -8.28 -0.74
N ALA A 98 11.14 -9.22 -0.67
CA ALA A 98 12.46 -9.05 -1.26
C ALA A 98 12.31 -9.14 -2.78
N ALA A 99 12.82 -8.13 -3.48
CA ALA A 99 12.61 -8.02 -4.92
C ALA A 99 13.84 -7.48 -5.65
N ALA A 100 15.01 -7.51 -5.04
CA ALA A 100 16.22 -6.99 -5.68
C ALA A 100 16.46 -7.72 -6.99
N GLY A 101 16.58 -6.95 -8.09
CA GLY A 101 16.82 -7.51 -9.40
C GLY A 101 15.63 -8.26 -10.02
N LYS A 102 14.45 -8.13 -9.44
CA LYS A 102 13.26 -8.83 -9.91
C LYS A 102 12.20 -7.84 -10.37
N CYS A 103 11.39 -8.26 -11.33
CA CYS A 103 10.21 -7.50 -11.72
C CYS A 103 9.12 -7.68 -10.68
N VAL A 104 8.26 -6.69 -10.55
CA VAL A 104 7.15 -6.76 -9.61
C VAL A 104 5.85 -6.36 -10.29
N LYS A 105 4.75 -6.93 -9.79
CA LYS A 105 3.40 -6.47 -10.04
C LYS A 105 2.86 -5.98 -8.71
N TRP A 106 2.17 -4.86 -8.75
CA TRP A 106 1.67 -4.26 -7.51
C TRP A 106 0.34 -3.61 -7.80
N GLY A 107 -0.43 -3.42 -6.77
CA GLY A 107 -1.72 -2.78 -6.95
C GLY A 107 -2.53 -2.76 -5.68
N GLY A 108 -3.75 -2.30 -5.82
CA GLY A 108 -4.65 -2.18 -4.69
C GLY A 108 -6.05 -1.85 -5.11
N LYS A 109 -6.89 -1.69 -4.10
CA LYS A 109 -8.29 -1.37 -4.27
C LYS A 109 -8.73 -0.49 -3.12
N ALA A 110 -9.55 0.49 -3.43
CA ALA A 110 -10.23 1.29 -2.41
C ALA A 110 -11.61 1.64 -2.95
N GLY A 111 -12.65 1.31 -2.19
CA GLY A 111 -14.01 1.47 -2.66
C GLY A 111 -14.25 0.60 -3.88
N SER A 112 -14.70 1.21 -4.96
CA SER A 112 -14.96 0.48 -6.21
C SER A 112 -13.82 0.60 -7.22
N SER A 113 -12.73 1.28 -6.87
CA SER A 113 -11.61 1.52 -7.78
C SER A 113 -10.49 0.53 -7.52
N THR A 114 -9.93 -0.02 -8.60
CA THR A 114 -8.86 -1.02 -8.53
C THR A 114 -7.74 -0.63 -9.49
N TYR A 115 -6.51 -0.89 -9.08
CA TYR A 115 -5.34 -0.74 -9.95
C TYR A 115 -4.52 -2.01 -9.94
N ASN A 116 -4.11 -2.45 -11.13
CA ASN A 116 -3.22 -3.60 -11.30
C ASN A 116 -2.10 -3.18 -12.25
N SER A 117 -0.87 -3.22 -11.77
CA SER A 117 0.26 -2.82 -12.59
C SER A 117 0.67 -3.95 -13.54
N PRO A 118 1.34 -3.62 -14.64
CA PRO A 118 2.07 -4.63 -15.40
C PRO A 118 3.29 -5.09 -14.61
N SER A 119 3.99 -6.09 -15.13
CA SER A 119 5.28 -6.49 -14.57
C SER A 119 6.29 -5.39 -14.89
N GLU A 120 6.92 -4.81 -13.87
CA GLU A 120 7.76 -3.62 -14.05
C GLU A 120 8.74 -3.49 -12.90
N HIS A 121 9.55 -2.43 -12.93
CA HIS A 121 10.56 -2.13 -11.91
C HIS A 121 11.54 -3.28 -11.73
N CYS A 122 11.99 -3.86 -12.85
CA CYS A 122 12.76 -5.10 -12.84
C CYS A 122 14.17 -4.95 -12.27
N GLY A 123 14.65 -3.77 -12.09
CA GLY A 123 15.99 -3.53 -11.54
C GLY A 123 15.96 -2.83 -10.20
N SER A 124 14.84 -2.63 -9.65
CA SER A 124 14.68 -1.86 -8.40
C SER A 124 14.94 -2.69 -7.18
#